data_cb0f1a3681eca7dca0a8e6e0535111aa
#
_entry.id   cb0f1a3681eca7dca0a8e6e0535111aa
#
_cell.length_a   1.000
_cell.length_b   1.000
_cell.length_c   1.000
_cell.angle_alpha   90.00
_cell.angle_beta   90.00
_cell.angle_gamma   90.00
#
_symmetry.space_group_name_H-M   'P 1'
#
loop_
_entity.id
_entity.type
_entity.pdbx_description
1 polymer ?
#
loop_
_entity_poly.entity_id
_entity_poly.type
_entity_poly.pdbx_seq_one_letter_code
_entity_poly.pdbx_strand_id
1 'polypeptide(L)'
;MSKPNYSLCANAVVRYLQKPAETITREDLMRFATENGIRMVNFMYPAEDGRLKTLNFVINSEEYLQTILTFGERVDGSSLFPSSIEAGNSDLYVVPRYATAFVDPFAEIPTLSMLASFFDKEGAPLDSAPDQTLRRACRAFTESTGMEFYAMGELEYYVVAEDDNLYQATDQKGYHESSPFAHFNQFRCRCMDLIAQAGGQIKYGHAEVGNFAADGKIFEQNEIEFLPIPAVQAADNLMIAKWIIRTLGAQLGYDVTFAPKI
;
A
#
# COMPACT_ATOMS: atom_id res chain seq x y z
N MET A 1 -8.00 -12.36 -30.00
CA MET A 1 -7.55 -11.30 -29.06
C MET A 1 -6.08 -11.53 -28.75
N SER A 2 -5.21 -10.54 -28.88
CA SER A 2 -3.80 -10.65 -28.45
C SER A 2 -3.75 -10.90 -26.94
N LYS A 3 -2.80 -11.73 -26.48
CA LYS A 3 -2.59 -11.89 -25.03
C LYS A 3 -2.27 -10.53 -24.39
N PRO A 4 -2.78 -10.22 -23.18
CA PRO A 4 -2.38 -9.02 -22.47
C PRO A 4 -0.86 -8.94 -22.37
N ASN A 5 -0.31 -7.75 -22.61
CA ASN A 5 1.13 -7.50 -22.53
C ASN A 5 1.44 -6.66 -21.29
N TYR A 6 2.14 -7.22 -20.34
CA TYR A 6 2.52 -6.55 -19.08
C TYR A 6 3.93 -5.96 -19.11
N SER A 7 4.58 -5.84 -20.26
CA SER A 7 5.97 -5.35 -20.35
C SER A 7 6.16 -3.93 -19.82
N LEU A 8 5.11 -3.09 -19.85
CA LEU A 8 5.12 -1.73 -19.31
C LEU A 8 4.58 -1.66 -17.86
N CYS A 9 4.20 -2.78 -17.27
CA CYS A 9 3.73 -2.79 -15.87
C CYS A 9 4.87 -2.41 -14.92
N ALA A 10 4.65 -1.43 -14.06
CA ALA A 10 5.66 -1.00 -13.09
C ALA A 10 5.95 -2.10 -12.05
N ASN A 11 4.93 -2.89 -11.67
CA ASN A 11 5.10 -3.99 -10.72
C ASN A 11 5.97 -5.10 -11.33
N ALA A 12 7.12 -5.36 -10.71
CA ALA A 12 8.11 -6.32 -11.20
C ALA A 12 7.59 -7.76 -11.21
N VAL A 13 6.73 -8.14 -10.25
CA VAL A 13 6.15 -9.49 -10.17
C VAL A 13 5.20 -9.73 -11.33
N VAL A 14 4.27 -8.80 -11.57
CA VAL A 14 3.31 -8.86 -12.68
C VAL A 14 4.05 -8.86 -14.03
N ARG A 15 5.05 -7.97 -14.17
CA ARG A 15 5.87 -7.88 -15.38
C ARG A 15 6.66 -9.16 -15.64
N TYR A 16 7.24 -9.78 -14.63
CA TYR A 16 7.96 -11.06 -14.78
C TYR A 16 7.02 -12.20 -15.15
N LEU A 17 5.88 -12.32 -14.44
CA LEU A 17 4.92 -13.41 -14.64
C LEU A 17 4.09 -13.28 -15.91
N GLN A 18 4.01 -12.10 -16.52
CA GLN A 18 3.19 -11.79 -17.69
C GLN A 18 1.72 -12.20 -17.54
N LYS A 19 1.16 -11.99 -16.34
CA LYS A 19 -0.24 -12.31 -16.00
C LYS A 19 -0.82 -11.31 -14.99
N PRO A 20 -2.16 -11.16 -14.93
CA PRO A 20 -2.79 -10.22 -14.02
C PRO A 20 -2.58 -10.62 -12.55
N ALA A 21 -2.45 -9.62 -11.66
CA ALA A 21 -2.10 -9.81 -10.25
C ALA A 21 -3.05 -10.77 -9.52
N GLU A 22 -4.35 -10.69 -9.79
CA GLU A 22 -5.40 -11.51 -9.18
C GLU A 22 -5.30 -13.02 -9.51
N THR A 23 -4.49 -13.37 -10.49
CA THR A 23 -4.24 -14.77 -10.88
C THR A 23 -2.90 -15.32 -10.38
N ILE A 24 -2.15 -14.53 -9.61
CA ILE A 24 -0.86 -14.96 -9.04
C ILE A 24 -1.09 -16.07 -8.01
N THR A 25 -0.34 -17.15 -8.16
CA THR A 25 -0.38 -18.32 -7.28
C THR A 25 0.85 -18.36 -6.36
N ARG A 26 0.81 -19.24 -5.37
CA ARG A 26 1.97 -19.52 -4.51
C ARG A 26 3.18 -19.97 -5.34
N GLU A 27 2.97 -20.88 -6.27
CA GLU A 27 4.01 -21.43 -7.15
C GLU A 27 4.67 -20.35 -8.01
N ASP A 28 3.88 -19.37 -8.46
CA ASP A 28 4.40 -18.20 -9.17
C ASP A 28 5.33 -17.37 -8.29
N LEU A 29 4.94 -17.11 -7.03
CA LEU A 29 5.76 -16.34 -6.09
C LEU A 29 7.02 -17.11 -5.67
N MET A 30 6.94 -18.42 -5.48
CA MET A 30 8.10 -19.26 -5.21
C MET A 30 9.09 -19.21 -6.37
N ARG A 31 8.61 -19.37 -7.61
CA ARG A 31 9.44 -19.25 -8.82
C ARG A 31 10.05 -17.84 -8.93
N PHE A 32 9.24 -16.80 -8.76
CA PHE A 32 9.72 -15.42 -8.77
C PHE A 32 10.81 -15.19 -7.75
N ALA A 33 10.62 -15.64 -6.52
CA ALA A 33 11.58 -15.48 -5.44
C ALA A 33 12.92 -16.17 -5.76
N THR A 34 12.88 -17.41 -6.25
CA THR A 34 14.07 -18.18 -6.62
C THR A 34 14.83 -17.53 -7.76
N GLU A 35 14.13 -17.19 -8.86
CA GLU A 35 14.76 -16.69 -10.09
C GLU A 35 15.22 -15.23 -10.00
N ASN A 36 14.67 -14.45 -9.05
CA ASN A 36 15.04 -13.05 -8.83
C ASN A 36 15.86 -12.81 -7.56
N GLY A 37 16.32 -13.88 -6.91
CA GLY A 37 17.22 -13.78 -5.76
C GLY A 37 16.61 -13.11 -4.54
N ILE A 38 15.29 -13.25 -4.36
CA ILE A 38 14.58 -12.75 -3.17
C ILE A 38 15.08 -13.51 -1.94
N ARG A 39 15.43 -12.79 -0.90
CA ARG A 39 16.00 -13.34 0.34
C ARG A 39 15.08 -13.21 1.53
N MET A 40 14.13 -12.26 1.48
CA MET A 40 13.16 -12.01 2.55
C MET A 40 11.74 -11.89 2.00
N VAL A 41 10.78 -12.19 2.86
CA VAL A 41 9.36 -11.98 2.60
C VAL A 41 8.78 -11.14 3.72
N ASN A 42 7.93 -10.17 3.38
CA ASN A 42 7.19 -9.36 4.34
C ASN A 42 5.69 -9.63 4.21
N PHE A 43 5.03 -9.93 5.32
CA PHE A 43 3.57 -9.87 5.42
C PHE A 43 3.18 -8.56 6.07
N MET A 44 2.40 -7.75 5.36
CA MET A 44 1.95 -6.43 5.79
C MET A 44 0.45 -6.46 6.05
N TYR A 45 0.00 -5.86 7.15
CA TYR A 45 -1.42 -5.85 7.50
C TYR A 45 -1.79 -4.61 8.32
N PRO A 46 -3.01 -4.06 8.16
CA PRO A 46 -3.48 -2.98 9.00
C PRO A 46 -3.86 -3.49 10.38
N ALA A 47 -3.36 -2.84 11.43
CA ALA A 47 -3.83 -3.02 12.79
C ALA A 47 -4.95 -2.02 13.11
N GLU A 48 -5.44 -2.05 14.34
CA GLU A 48 -6.54 -1.20 14.80
C GLU A 48 -6.28 0.32 14.63
N ASP A 49 -5.02 0.74 14.72
CA ASP A 49 -4.59 2.13 14.52
C ASP A 49 -4.54 2.57 13.03
N GLY A 50 -4.90 1.69 12.10
CA GLY A 50 -4.89 1.96 10.67
C GLY A 50 -3.49 2.06 10.04
N ARG A 51 -2.42 1.75 10.77
CA ARG A 51 -1.06 1.67 10.22
C ARG A 51 -0.79 0.26 9.70
N LEU A 52 0.02 0.17 8.65
CA LEU A 52 0.56 -1.12 8.24
C LEU A 52 1.62 -1.57 9.25
N LYS A 53 1.41 -2.77 9.80
CA LYS A 53 2.40 -3.53 10.56
C LYS A 53 3.05 -4.54 9.63
N THR A 54 4.22 -5.03 9.99
CA THR A 54 4.99 -5.94 9.12
C THR A 54 5.62 -7.07 9.93
N LEU A 55 5.49 -8.29 9.42
CA LEU A 55 6.33 -9.43 9.80
C LEU A 55 7.39 -9.64 8.71
N ASN A 56 8.64 -9.81 9.13
CA ASN A 56 9.77 -10.02 8.26
C ASN A 56 10.26 -11.47 8.37
N PHE A 57 10.29 -12.18 7.25
CA PHE A 57 10.75 -13.57 7.18
C PHE A 57 12.05 -13.65 6.37
N VAL A 58 13.04 -14.36 6.90
CA VAL A 58 14.21 -14.77 6.12
C VAL A 58 13.86 -16.09 5.42
N ILE A 59 14.11 -16.18 4.13
CA ILE A 59 13.91 -17.45 3.38
C ILE A 59 15.06 -18.39 3.71
N ASN A 60 14.81 -19.31 4.63
CA ASN A 60 15.81 -20.30 5.07
C ASN A 60 15.89 -21.52 4.15
N SER A 61 14.76 -21.88 3.51
CA SER A 61 14.66 -22.97 2.52
C SER A 61 13.42 -22.79 1.65
N GLU A 62 13.33 -23.55 0.58
CA GLU A 62 12.15 -23.60 -0.28
C GLU A 62 10.92 -24.12 0.48
N GLU A 63 11.09 -25.15 1.29
CA GLU A 63 10.02 -25.72 2.11
C GLU A 63 9.50 -24.72 3.15
N TYR A 64 10.40 -23.92 3.74
CA TYR A 64 10.00 -22.86 4.67
C TYR A 64 9.21 -21.76 3.95
N LEU A 65 9.69 -21.31 2.79
CA LEU A 65 8.96 -20.33 1.96
C LEU A 65 7.57 -20.86 1.59
N GLN A 66 7.49 -22.12 1.14
CA GLN A 66 6.21 -22.77 0.84
C GLN A 66 5.28 -22.78 2.05
N THR A 67 5.82 -23.07 3.23
CA THR A 67 5.04 -23.15 4.49
C THR A 67 4.44 -21.79 4.84
N ILE A 68 5.24 -20.72 4.91
CA ILE A 68 4.75 -19.39 5.28
C ILE A 68 3.78 -18.81 4.23
N LEU A 69 4.03 -19.07 2.95
CA LEU A 69 3.08 -18.65 1.90
C LEU A 69 1.75 -19.39 2.00
N THR A 70 1.74 -20.67 2.38
CA THR A 70 0.52 -21.50 2.44
C THR A 70 -0.31 -21.23 3.69
N PHE A 71 0.34 -21.21 4.85
CA PHE A 71 -0.35 -21.21 6.15
C PHE A 71 -0.31 -19.86 6.85
N GLY A 72 0.53 -18.95 6.36
CA GLY A 72 0.80 -17.70 7.06
C GLY A 72 1.59 -17.90 8.34
N GLU A 73 1.41 -16.98 9.29
CA GLU A 73 2.09 -17.03 10.59
C GLU A 73 1.15 -16.60 11.71
N ARG A 74 1.34 -17.19 12.88
CA ARG A 74 0.59 -16.85 14.08
C ARG A 74 1.07 -15.52 14.66
N VAL A 75 0.12 -14.69 15.08
CA VAL A 75 0.35 -13.39 15.71
C VAL A 75 -0.50 -13.23 16.98
N ASP A 76 -0.07 -12.36 17.88
CA ASP A 76 -0.88 -11.98 19.03
C ASP A 76 -1.91 -10.92 18.65
N GLY A 77 -3.16 -11.36 18.53
CA GLY A 77 -4.28 -10.49 18.19
C GLY A 77 -4.57 -9.44 19.24
N SER A 78 -4.31 -9.70 20.53
CA SER A 78 -4.55 -8.71 21.61
C SER A 78 -3.62 -7.50 21.51
N SER A 79 -2.43 -7.68 20.94
CA SER A 79 -1.49 -6.59 20.67
C SER A 79 -1.85 -5.79 19.41
N LEU A 80 -2.60 -6.40 18.48
CA LEU A 80 -3.00 -5.77 17.22
C LEU A 80 -4.38 -5.10 17.29
N PHE A 81 -5.29 -5.67 18.08
CA PHE A 81 -6.67 -5.25 18.26
C PHE A 81 -7.04 -5.19 19.76
N PRO A 82 -6.36 -4.33 20.53
CA PRO A 82 -6.52 -4.31 22.00
C PRO A 82 -7.92 -3.94 22.47
N SER A 83 -8.72 -3.26 21.65
CA SER A 83 -10.10 -2.89 21.99
C SER A 83 -11.11 -4.02 21.75
N SER A 84 -10.76 -5.06 20.96
CA SER A 84 -11.71 -6.08 20.50
C SER A 84 -11.27 -7.52 20.72
N ILE A 85 -10.01 -7.77 21.06
CA ILE A 85 -9.46 -9.12 21.27
C ILE A 85 -8.85 -9.25 22.67
N GLU A 86 -9.40 -10.19 23.46
CA GLU A 86 -8.90 -10.48 24.81
C GLU A 86 -7.65 -11.37 24.77
N ALA A 87 -6.70 -11.14 25.68
CA ALA A 87 -5.43 -11.87 25.76
C ALA A 87 -5.59 -13.41 25.91
N GLY A 88 -6.70 -13.88 26.51
CA GLY A 88 -6.96 -15.30 26.71
C GLY A 88 -7.37 -16.06 25.43
N ASN A 89 -7.71 -15.36 24.33
CA ASN A 89 -8.07 -15.95 23.04
C ASN A 89 -7.52 -15.09 21.89
N SER A 90 -6.20 -14.83 21.93
CA SER A 90 -5.55 -13.84 21.07
C SER A 90 -4.83 -14.43 19.88
N ASP A 91 -4.83 -15.76 19.70
CA ASP A 91 -4.16 -16.38 18.57
C ASP A 91 -4.88 -16.05 17.25
N LEU A 92 -4.24 -15.25 16.43
CA LEU A 92 -4.63 -14.99 15.05
C LEU A 92 -3.55 -15.49 14.08
N TYR A 93 -3.96 -15.72 12.84
CA TYR A 93 -3.05 -16.06 11.75
C TYR A 93 -3.12 -14.99 10.67
N VAL A 94 -1.98 -14.51 10.22
CA VAL A 94 -1.86 -13.61 9.07
C VAL A 94 -1.48 -14.43 7.85
N VAL A 95 -2.39 -14.51 6.88
CA VAL A 95 -2.22 -15.29 5.64
C VAL A 95 -2.05 -14.34 4.47
N PRO A 96 -0.97 -14.50 3.66
CA PRO A 96 -0.64 -13.57 2.60
C PRO A 96 -1.65 -13.60 1.45
N ARG A 97 -1.87 -12.41 0.85
CA ARG A 97 -2.71 -12.22 -0.34
C ARG A 97 -1.81 -12.04 -1.56
N TYR A 98 -1.59 -13.09 -2.34
CA TYR A 98 -0.62 -13.13 -3.44
C TYR A 98 -0.84 -12.05 -4.50
N ALA A 99 -2.09 -11.67 -4.75
CA ALA A 99 -2.44 -10.61 -5.70
C ALA A 99 -1.86 -9.23 -5.34
N THR A 100 -1.42 -9.05 -4.10
CA THR A 100 -0.84 -7.78 -3.61
C THR A 100 0.68 -7.79 -3.57
N ALA A 101 1.32 -8.80 -4.16
CA ALA A 101 2.77 -8.98 -4.08
C ALA A 101 3.54 -7.91 -4.89
N PHE A 102 4.58 -7.37 -4.30
CA PHE A 102 5.51 -6.43 -4.92
C PHE A 102 6.92 -6.56 -4.34
N VAL A 103 7.92 -6.14 -5.11
CA VAL A 103 9.29 -6.03 -4.59
C VAL A 103 9.37 -4.77 -3.74
N ASP A 104 9.82 -4.90 -2.49
CA ASP A 104 9.88 -3.79 -1.54
C ASP A 104 10.93 -2.75 -2.00
N PRO A 105 10.50 -1.52 -2.34
CA PRO A 105 11.40 -0.52 -2.89
C PRO A 105 12.30 0.15 -1.85
N PHE A 106 12.07 -0.10 -0.56
CA PHE A 106 12.83 0.49 0.54
C PHE A 106 13.76 -0.50 1.21
N ALA A 107 13.64 -1.79 0.88
CA ALA A 107 14.46 -2.83 1.49
C ALA A 107 15.86 -2.86 0.86
N GLU A 108 16.90 -2.84 1.69
CA GLU A 108 18.31 -3.04 1.27
C GLU A 108 18.56 -4.49 0.83
N ILE A 109 17.85 -5.44 1.45
CA ILE A 109 17.88 -6.85 1.12
C ILE A 109 16.76 -7.15 0.13
N PRO A 110 16.98 -7.86 -0.99
CA PRO A 110 15.91 -8.23 -1.91
C PRO A 110 14.73 -8.88 -1.19
N THR A 111 13.61 -8.18 -1.11
CA THR A 111 12.45 -8.53 -0.30
C THR A 111 11.18 -8.52 -1.14
N LEU A 112 10.36 -9.56 -1.00
CA LEU A 112 9.01 -9.63 -1.56
C LEU A 112 8.01 -9.27 -0.46
N SER A 113 7.28 -8.17 -0.63
CA SER A 113 6.25 -7.70 0.29
C SER A 113 4.86 -7.96 -0.26
N MET A 114 3.90 -8.29 0.61
CA MET A 114 2.50 -8.47 0.24
C MET A 114 1.59 -8.21 1.43
N LEU A 115 0.36 -7.79 1.16
CA LEU A 115 -0.65 -7.66 2.20
C LEU A 115 -1.11 -9.04 2.68
N ALA A 116 -1.54 -9.12 3.94
CA ALA A 116 -2.09 -10.33 4.55
C ALA A 116 -3.46 -10.03 5.19
N SER A 117 -4.28 -11.04 5.29
CA SER A 117 -5.58 -11.04 5.98
C SER A 117 -5.51 -11.86 7.26
N PHE A 118 -6.36 -11.52 8.23
CA PHE A 118 -6.43 -12.20 9.52
C PHE A 118 -7.44 -13.36 9.50
N PHE A 119 -7.03 -14.46 10.12
CA PHE A 119 -7.84 -15.66 10.33
C PHE A 119 -7.72 -16.08 11.80
N ASP A 120 -8.77 -16.75 12.31
CA ASP A 120 -8.74 -17.39 13.61
C ASP A 120 -8.04 -18.76 13.56
N LYS A 121 -7.93 -19.42 14.70
CA LYS A 121 -7.31 -20.74 14.83
C LYS A 121 -8.08 -21.86 14.15
N GLU A 122 -9.35 -21.67 13.84
CA GLU A 122 -10.20 -22.58 13.07
C GLU A 122 -10.06 -22.34 11.55
N GLY A 123 -9.33 -21.33 11.12
CA GLY A 123 -9.14 -20.94 9.72
C GLY A 123 -10.30 -20.11 9.15
N ALA A 124 -11.18 -19.57 10.00
CA ALA A 124 -12.19 -18.64 9.56
C ALA A 124 -11.63 -17.21 9.49
N PRO A 125 -12.04 -16.38 8.50
CA PRO A 125 -11.63 -14.98 8.45
C PRO A 125 -12.07 -14.22 9.68
N LEU A 126 -11.20 -13.35 10.23
CA LEU A 126 -11.53 -12.51 11.38
C LEU A 126 -12.57 -11.45 10.99
N ASP A 127 -13.80 -11.62 11.43
CA ASP A 127 -14.93 -10.78 11.04
C ASP A 127 -14.78 -9.28 11.37
N SER A 128 -14.08 -8.97 12.46
CA SER A 128 -13.80 -7.58 12.88
C SER A 128 -12.66 -6.92 12.08
N ALA A 129 -11.88 -7.69 11.30
CA ALA A 129 -10.80 -7.12 10.50
C ALA A 129 -11.35 -6.16 9.43
N PRO A 130 -10.70 -4.98 9.22
CA PRO A 130 -11.18 -3.97 8.28
C PRO A 130 -11.38 -4.50 6.85
N ASP A 131 -10.45 -5.33 6.36
CA ASP A 131 -10.54 -5.93 5.02
C ASP A 131 -11.74 -6.89 4.91
N GLN A 132 -12.05 -7.66 5.95
CA GLN A 132 -13.20 -8.56 5.94
C GLN A 132 -14.52 -7.79 6.02
N THR A 133 -14.57 -6.69 6.75
CA THR A 133 -15.74 -5.80 6.78
C THR A 133 -16.02 -5.24 5.38
N LEU A 134 -14.99 -4.74 4.68
CA LEU A 134 -15.12 -4.25 3.31
C LEU A 134 -15.56 -5.37 2.34
N ARG A 135 -14.96 -6.57 2.44
CA ARG A 135 -15.33 -7.72 1.60
C ARG A 135 -16.78 -8.15 1.79
N ARG A 136 -17.29 -8.14 3.04
CA ARG A 136 -18.70 -8.41 3.31
C ARG A 136 -19.60 -7.36 2.70
N ALA A 137 -19.25 -6.07 2.84
CA ALA A 137 -20.01 -4.98 2.23
C ALA A 137 -20.07 -5.09 0.69
N CYS A 138 -18.93 -5.38 0.04
CA CYS A 138 -18.88 -5.57 -1.41
C CYS A 138 -19.73 -6.78 -1.85
N ARG A 139 -19.68 -7.91 -1.13
CA ARG A 139 -20.55 -9.05 -1.43
C ARG A 139 -22.03 -8.71 -1.30
N ALA A 140 -22.45 -8.10 -0.21
CA ALA A 140 -23.83 -7.68 0.01
C ALA A 140 -24.32 -6.72 -1.09
N PHE A 141 -23.47 -5.80 -1.53
CA PHE A 141 -23.76 -4.91 -2.65
C PHE A 141 -23.98 -5.70 -3.95
N THR A 142 -23.07 -6.62 -4.28
CA THR A 142 -23.18 -7.43 -5.50
C THR A 142 -24.42 -8.35 -5.45
N GLU A 143 -24.71 -8.98 -4.33
CA GLU A 143 -25.89 -9.84 -4.14
C GLU A 143 -27.18 -9.05 -4.29
N SER A 144 -27.24 -7.81 -3.81
CA SER A 144 -28.44 -6.98 -3.85
C SER A 144 -28.68 -6.27 -5.19
N THR A 145 -27.60 -5.99 -5.95
CA THR A 145 -27.67 -5.15 -7.15
C THR A 145 -27.31 -5.88 -8.45
N GLY A 146 -26.59 -6.99 -8.36
CA GLY A 146 -25.97 -7.68 -9.50
C GLY A 146 -24.76 -6.90 -10.08
N MET A 147 -24.29 -5.85 -9.41
CA MET A 147 -23.17 -4.99 -9.87
C MET A 147 -21.96 -5.18 -8.97
N GLU A 148 -20.76 -4.88 -9.51
CA GLU A 148 -19.54 -4.75 -8.73
C GLU A 148 -19.27 -3.27 -8.42
N PHE A 149 -18.86 -2.96 -7.18
CA PHE A 149 -18.54 -1.61 -6.75
C PHE A 149 -17.09 -1.27 -7.05
N TYR A 150 -16.88 -0.27 -7.92
CA TYR A 150 -15.57 0.31 -8.23
C TYR A 150 -15.39 1.62 -7.46
N ALA A 151 -14.20 1.83 -6.95
CA ALA A 151 -13.82 3.06 -6.27
C ALA A 151 -12.63 3.72 -6.97
N MET A 152 -12.66 5.03 -7.05
CA MET A 152 -11.55 5.89 -7.44
C MET A 152 -11.10 6.67 -6.20
N GLY A 153 -9.81 6.65 -5.90
CA GLY A 153 -9.25 7.38 -4.77
C GLY A 153 -8.58 8.68 -5.23
N GLU A 154 -8.77 9.74 -4.45
CA GLU A 154 -8.03 11.00 -4.51
C GLU A 154 -7.27 11.12 -3.19
N LEU A 155 -5.98 10.78 -3.21
CA LEU A 155 -5.16 10.77 -1.99
C LEU A 155 -4.46 12.10 -1.84
N GLU A 156 -5.06 12.98 -1.03
CA GLU A 156 -4.46 14.25 -0.64
C GLU A 156 -3.56 14.09 0.59
N TYR A 157 -2.44 14.79 0.60
CA TYR A 157 -1.51 14.83 1.72
C TYR A 157 -0.70 16.12 1.71
N TYR A 158 -0.36 16.61 2.90
CA TYR A 158 0.61 17.69 3.04
C TYR A 158 2.02 17.13 3.23
N VAL A 159 2.97 17.79 2.56
CA VAL A 159 4.40 17.67 2.85
C VAL A 159 4.82 18.91 3.58
N VAL A 160 5.52 18.73 4.71
CA VAL A 160 6.01 19.80 5.56
C VAL A 160 7.52 19.71 5.67
N ALA A 161 8.20 20.80 5.35
CA ALA A 161 9.66 20.88 5.44
C ALA A 161 10.10 22.30 5.83
N GLU A 162 11.39 22.47 6.13
CA GLU A 162 11.98 23.79 6.37
C GLU A 162 11.83 24.68 5.13
N ASP A 163 11.50 25.96 5.35
CA ASP A 163 11.36 26.95 4.28
C ASP A 163 12.74 27.46 3.86
N ASP A 164 13.11 27.26 2.61
CA ASP A 164 14.34 27.82 2.02
C ASP A 164 14.18 29.25 1.52
N ASN A 165 12.98 29.82 1.62
CA ASN A 165 12.58 31.14 1.15
C ASN A 165 12.77 31.37 -0.36
N LEU A 166 12.88 30.30 -1.15
CA LEU A 166 13.02 30.38 -2.60
C LEU A 166 11.69 30.07 -3.27
N TYR A 167 11.36 30.81 -4.33
CA TYR A 167 10.21 30.56 -5.19
C TYR A 167 8.91 30.29 -4.45
N GLN A 168 8.61 31.12 -3.45
CA GLN A 168 7.38 30.95 -2.65
C GLN A 168 6.14 31.02 -3.53
N ALA A 169 5.28 30.00 -3.42
CA ALA A 169 3.98 30.00 -4.07
C ALA A 169 3.03 30.99 -3.36
N THR A 170 2.03 31.46 -4.09
CA THR A 170 0.98 32.31 -3.52
C THR A 170 0.15 31.49 -2.53
N ASP A 171 -0.07 32.03 -1.33
CA ASP A 171 -0.85 31.41 -0.27
C ASP A 171 -2.20 30.89 -0.77
N GLN A 172 -2.49 29.60 -0.49
CA GLN A 172 -3.70 28.86 -0.87
C GLN A 172 -4.01 28.90 -2.39
N LYS A 173 -2.98 28.94 -3.25
CA LYS A 173 -3.09 28.94 -4.71
C LYS A 173 -2.14 27.93 -5.38
N GLY A 174 -1.84 26.80 -4.70
CA GLY A 174 -0.92 25.81 -5.21
C GLY A 174 -1.48 24.90 -6.31
N TYR A 175 -2.77 25.00 -6.64
CA TYR A 175 -3.42 24.07 -7.56
C TYR A 175 -2.75 24.03 -8.94
N HIS A 176 -2.24 22.85 -9.30
CA HIS A 176 -1.50 22.55 -10.53
C HIS A 176 -0.20 23.35 -10.71
N GLU A 177 0.32 23.97 -9.64
CA GLU A 177 1.64 24.60 -9.72
C GLU A 177 2.71 23.57 -10.13
N SER A 178 3.67 24.06 -10.88
CA SER A 178 4.83 23.28 -11.31
C SER A 178 6.11 23.79 -10.62
N SER A 179 7.19 23.00 -10.73
CA SER A 179 8.51 23.47 -10.27
C SER A 179 8.93 24.75 -11.02
N PRO A 180 9.57 25.75 -10.35
CA PRO A 180 10.07 25.65 -8.98
C PRO A 180 9.08 26.01 -7.87
N PHE A 181 7.88 26.47 -8.20
CA PHE A 181 6.86 26.89 -7.21
C PHE A 181 6.18 25.73 -6.49
N ALA A 182 6.11 24.53 -7.10
CA ALA A 182 5.78 23.29 -6.44
C ALA A 182 7.07 22.63 -5.94
N HIS A 183 7.40 22.81 -4.68
CA HIS A 183 8.68 22.38 -4.08
C HIS A 183 8.77 20.85 -4.04
N PHE A 184 7.65 20.15 -3.79
CA PHE A 184 7.62 18.69 -3.63
C PHE A 184 7.20 17.94 -4.90
N ASN A 185 7.27 18.57 -6.08
CA ASN A 185 6.94 17.90 -7.34
C ASN A 185 7.74 16.60 -7.57
N GLN A 186 9.06 16.61 -7.31
CA GLN A 186 9.89 15.41 -7.47
C GLN A 186 9.56 14.34 -6.43
N PHE A 187 9.26 14.76 -5.20
CA PHE A 187 8.78 13.84 -4.15
C PHE A 187 7.49 13.15 -4.58
N ARG A 188 6.48 13.91 -5.04
CA ARG A 188 5.21 13.37 -5.55
C ARG A 188 5.44 12.40 -6.70
N CYS A 189 6.21 12.78 -7.72
CA CYS A 189 6.53 11.91 -8.86
C CYS A 189 7.20 10.60 -8.40
N ARG A 190 8.12 10.69 -7.43
CA ARG A 190 8.77 9.51 -6.87
C ARG A 190 7.78 8.63 -6.10
N CYS A 191 6.88 9.22 -5.31
CA CYS A 191 5.80 8.48 -4.65
C CYS A 191 4.93 7.73 -5.67
N MET A 192 4.51 8.41 -6.75
CA MET A 192 3.69 7.79 -7.81
C MET A 192 4.39 6.59 -8.44
N ASP A 193 5.67 6.72 -8.79
CA ASP A 193 6.47 5.64 -9.35
C ASP A 193 6.56 4.43 -8.40
N LEU A 194 6.85 4.67 -7.12
CA LEU A 194 6.94 3.60 -6.11
C LEU A 194 5.58 2.95 -5.83
N ILE A 195 4.50 3.72 -5.82
CA ILE A 195 3.13 3.20 -5.67
C ILE A 195 2.77 2.33 -6.88
N ALA A 196 3.11 2.74 -8.09
CA ALA A 196 2.90 1.94 -9.30
C ALA A 196 3.73 0.64 -9.27
N GLN A 197 4.98 0.68 -8.79
CA GLN A 197 5.81 -0.51 -8.58
C GLN A 197 5.20 -1.47 -7.56
N ALA A 198 4.48 -0.97 -6.57
CA ALA A 198 3.74 -1.76 -5.59
C ALA A 198 2.35 -2.22 -6.08
N GLY A 199 2.01 -1.97 -7.35
CA GLY A 199 0.76 -2.42 -7.99
C GLY A 199 -0.37 -1.39 -7.97
N GLY A 200 -0.11 -0.17 -7.46
CA GLY A 200 -1.10 0.92 -7.45
C GLY A 200 -1.47 1.37 -8.86
N GLN A 201 -2.75 1.50 -9.13
CA GLN A 201 -3.29 1.93 -10.41
C GLN A 201 -3.40 3.45 -10.44
N ILE A 202 -2.27 4.13 -10.70
CA ILE A 202 -2.19 5.60 -10.73
C ILE A 202 -2.82 6.15 -12.00
N LYS A 203 -3.58 7.24 -11.86
CA LYS A 203 -4.12 8.03 -12.96
C LYS A 203 -3.22 9.23 -13.27
N TYR A 204 -3.04 10.11 -12.29
CA TYR A 204 -2.11 11.25 -12.31
C TYR A 204 -1.86 11.78 -10.89
N GLY A 205 -1.04 12.82 -10.77
CA GLY A 205 -0.85 13.57 -9.52
C GLY A 205 -0.44 15.01 -9.79
N HIS A 206 -0.80 15.91 -8.89
CA HIS A 206 -0.54 17.35 -8.99
C HIS A 206 -0.36 17.99 -7.60
N ALA A 207 0.13 19.22 -7.59
CA ALA A 207 0.05 20.08 -6.41
C ALA A 207 -1.40 20.50 -6.20
N GLU A 208 -1.87 20.44 -4.95
CA GLU A 208 -3.24 20.82 -4.59
C GLU A 208 -3.28 22.26 -4.04
N VAL A 209 -4.47 22.79 -3.80
CA VAL A 209 -4.70 24.19 -3.42
C VAL A 209 -3.90 24.61 -2.18
N GLY A 210 -3.83 23.74 -1.17
CA GLY A 210 -3.24 24.04 0.13
C GLY A 210 -1.74 24.27 0.02
N ASN A 211 -1.33 25.54 0.17
CA ASN A 211 0.05 25.97 0.14
C ASN A 211 0.21 27.21 1.01
N PHE A 212 1.07 27.16 2.00
CA PHE A 212 1.37 28.27 2.89
C PHE A 212 2.71 28.09 3.61
N ALA A 213 3.25 29.18 4.16
CA ALA A 213 4.41 29.13 5.03
C ALA A 213 4.02 29.61 6.45
N ALA A 214 4.50 28.92 7.46
CA ALA A 214 4.29 29.27 8.87
C ALA A 214 5.44 28.72 9.72
N ASP A 215 5.88 29.49 10.72
CA ASP A 215 6.89 29.07 11.69
C ASP A 215 8.20 28.54 11.08
N GLY A 216 8.63 29.14 9.95
CA GLY A 216 9.86 28.75 9.24
C GLY A 216 9.74 27.47 8.44
N LYS A 217 8.51 26.97 8.22
CA LYS A 217 8.22 25.79 7.41
C LYS A 217 7.30 26.13 6.25
N ILE A 218 7.43 25.34 5.19
CA ILE A 218 6.47 25.31 4.09
C ILE A 218 5.55 24.10 4.25
N PHE A 219 4.28 24.32 3.90
CA PHE A 219 3.21 23.33 3.89
C PHE A 219 2.63 23.29 2.49
N GLU A 220 2.84 22.18 1.78
CA GLU A 220 2.38 22.04 0.40
C GLU A 220 1.51 20.79 0.29
N GLN A 221 0.27 20.99 -0.11
CA GLN A 221 -0.67 19.90 -0.38
C GLN A 221 -0.41 19.31 -1.76
N ASN A 222 -0.37 18.01 -1.82
CA ASN A 222 -0.19 17.22 -3.02
C ASN A 222 -1.31 16.21 -3.13
N GLU A 223 -1.68 15.86 -4.35
CA GLU A 223 -2.71 14.86 -4.63
C GLU A 223 -2.21 13.81 -5.61
N ILE A 224 -2.62 12.56 -5.37
CA ILE A 224 -2.44 11.44 -6.28
C ILE A 224 -3.81 10.82 -6.54
N GLU A 225 -4.28 10.88 -7.79
CA GLU A 225 -5.50 10.21 -8.22
C GLU A 225 -5.22 8.80 -8.73
N PHE A 226 -6.15 7.89 -8.41
CA PHE A 226 -6.11 6.50 -8.85
C PHE A 226 -7.16 6.23 -9.94
N LEU A 227 -6.93 5.22 -10.76
CA LEU A 227 -7.92 4.71 -11.68
C LEU A 227 -9.04 3.98 -10.92
N PRO A 228 -10.29 3.99 -11.42
CA PRO A 228 -11.38 3.23 -10.81
C PRO A 228 -11.11 1.73 -10.94
N ILE A 229 -11.09 1.04 -9.80
CA ILE A 229 -10.88 -0.39 -9.67
C ILE A 229 -11.83 -0.97 -8.60
N PRO A 230 -12.00 -2.31 -8.49
CA PRO A 230 -12.80 -2.91 -7.45
C PRO A 230 -12.42 -2.40 -6.05
N ALA A 231 -13.42 -2.07 -5.22
CA ALA A 231 -13.22 -1.33 -3.97
C ALA A 231 -12.23 -1.98 -2.99
N VAL A 232 -12.17 -3.32 -2.95
CA VAL A 232 -11.19 -4.04 -2.11
C VAL A 232 -9.76 -3.75 -2.59
N GLN A 233 -9.51 -3.77 -3.90
CA GLN A 233 -8.20 -3.44 -4.47
C GLN A 233 -7.86 -1.97 -4.29
N ALA A 234 -8.85 -1.07 -4.40
CA ALA A 234 -8.68 0.36 -4.15
C ALA A 234 -8.23 0.63 -2.71
N ALA A 235 -8.84 -0.03 -1.72
CA ALA A 235 -8.44 0.07 -0.33
C ALA A 235 -7.01 -0.47 -0.09
N ASP A 236 -6.65 -1.59 -0.69
CA ASP A 236 -5.30 -2.15 -0.64
C ASP A 236 -4.27 -1.17 -1.21
N ASN A 237 -4.54 -0.59 -2.38
CA ASN A 237 -3.67 0.40 -3.02
C ASN A 237 -3.50 1.64 -2.14
N LEU A 238 -4.57 2.12 -1.53
CA LEU A 238 -4.54 3.30 -0.66
C LEU A 238 -3.69 3.06 0.60
N MET A 239 -3.82 1.88 1.22
CA MET A 239 -3.02 1.51 2.39
C MET A 239 -1.51 1.46 2.07
N ILE A 240 -1.16 0.84 0.95
CA ILE A 240 0.23 0.76 0.47
C ILE A 240 0.74 2.16 0.09
N ALA A 241 -0.06 2.96 -0.61
CA ALA A 241 0.30 4.33 -1.01
C ALA A 241 0.62 5.20 0.21
N LYS A 242 -0.22 5.19 1.25
CA LYS A 242 0.03 5.94 2.49
C LYS A 242 1.31 5.49 3.19
N TRP A 243 1.60 4.20 3.19
CA TRP A 243 2.85 3.66 3.73
C TRP A 243 4.06 4.15 2.92
N ILE A 244 4.01 4.09 1.58
CA ILE A 244 5.08 4.52 0.68
C ILE A 244 5.37 6.02 0.87
N ILE A 245 4.35 6.87 0.86
CA ILE A 245 4.49 8.32 0.98
C ILE A 245 5.15 8.69 2.33
N ARG A 246 4.70 8.07 3.44
CA ARG A 246 5.32 8.30 4.76
C ARG A 246 6.75 7.78 4.82
N THR A 247 7.03 6.61 4.27
CA THR A 247 8.36 6.01 4.32
C THR A 247 9.35 6.84 3.51
N LEU A 248 8.98 7.26 2.29
CA LEU A 248 9.83 8.12 1.46
C LEU A 248 10.00 9.49 2.10
N GLY A 249 8.95 10.08 2.67
CA GLY A 249 9.01 11.35 3.41
C GLY A 249 10.01 11.28 4.55
N ALA A 250 9.92 10.26 5.39
CA ALA A 250 10.85 10.05 6.50
C ALA A 250 12.30 9.88 6.05
N GLN A 251 12.56 9.17 4.94
CA GLN A 251 13.92 9.02 4.38
C GLN A 251 14.51 10.35 3.89
N LEU A 252 13.65 11.27 3.43
CA LEU A 252 14.07 12.59 2.92
C LEU A 252 14.02 13.69 3.99
N GLY A 253 13.62 13.36 5.22
CA GLY A 253 13.50 14.33 6.30
C GLY A 253 12.25 15.22 6.20
N TYR A 254 11.25 14.81 5.42
CA TYR A 254 9.97 15.50 5.33
C TYR A 254 8.95 14.91 6.30
N ASP A 255 8.15 15.79 6.92
CA ASP A 255 6.96 15.34 7.64
C ASP A 255 5.78 15.25 6.67
N VAL A 256 4.97 14.20 6.82
CA VAL A 256 3.83 13.94 5.93
C VAL A 256 2.57 13.70 6.76
N THR A 257 1.54 14.47 6.47
CA THR A 257 0.22 14.28 7.08
C THR A 257 -0.87 14.08 6.04
N PHE A 258 -1.81 13.18 6.36
CA PHE A 258 -3.03 12.93 5.58
C PHE A 258 -4.24 13.65 6.20
N ALA A 259 -4.02 14.64 7.07
CA ALA A 259 -5.09 15.53 7.48
C ALA A 259 -5.61 16.28 6.24
N PRO A 260 -6.93 16.34 6.00
CA PRO A 260 -7.48 16.90 4.77
C PRO A 260 -7.23 18.41 4.63
N LYS A 261 -7.18 19.12 5.76
CA LYS A 261 -6.76 20.53 5.89
C LYS A 261 -6.04 20.72 7.22
N ILE A 262 -5.03 21.58 7.22
CA ILE A 262 -4.18 21.89 8.39
C ILE A 262 -3.98 23.39 8.54
#